data_8b40833a0309c4e0d950986b02f477f1
#
_entry.id   8b40833a0309c4e0d950986b02f477f1
#
_cell.length_a   1.000
_cell.length_b   1.000
_cell.length_c   1.000
_cell.angle_alpha   90.00
_cell.angle_beta   90.00
_cell.angle_gamma   90.00
#
_symmetry.space_group_name_H-M   'P 1'
#
loop_
_entity.id
_entity.type
_entity.pdbx_description
1 polymer ?
#
loop_
_entity_poly.entity_id
_entity_poly.type
_entity_poly.pdbx_seq_one_letter_code
_entity_poly.pdbx_strand_id
1 'polypeptide(L)'
;TGCSDNKKNQSSTNSQEEGNVLAESPLLGEWTLNKTSTAAGSATMAEMIYGKLYSEPDVFNFKDDGTIESQTNEFNLTQFTWGCEDEKYYLYKNDQKWEIDYKDDTISFNINDASFELIKGAKSAEELLKAEGLWHEDELEIVNASVESIGNGFFVIKYEIKNNTSENLTFKGISIDEYNIDNVQIKSYKSYNKNATFFEIAPGESGIL
;
A
#
# COMPACT_ATOMS: atom_id res chain seq x y z
N THR A 1 18.58 0.38 -17.74
CA THR A 1 18.34 0.03 -19.16
C THR A 1 17.18 0.85 -19.64
N GLY A 2 17.46 1.89 -20.43
CA GLY A 2 16.45 2.78 -21.00
C GLY A 2 15.69 2.13 -22.17
N CYS A 3 14.55 2.73 -22.54
CA CYS A 3 13.80 2.32 -23.72
C CYS A 3 14.58 2.68 -25.01
N SER A 4 14.50 1.84 -26.03
CA SER A 4 15.16 2.09 -27.31
C SER A 4 14.33 2.99 -28.20
N ASP A 5 14.88 4.14 -28.61
CA ASP A 5 14.25 5.05 -29.57
C ASP A 5 14.28 4.50 -31.00
N ASN A 6 13.12 4.33 -31.62
CA ASN A 6 13.03 4.20 -33.06
C ASN A 6 12.92 5.60 -33.70
N LYS A 7 14.06 6.17 -34.14
CA LYS A 7 14.09 7.40 -34.94
C LYS A 7 13.34 7.17 -36.25
N LYS A 8 12.26 7.92 -36.46
CA LYS A 8 11.61 8.07 -37.77
C LYS A 8 12.58 8.60 -38.81
N ASN A 9 13.08 7.72 -39.68
CA ASN A 9 13.58 8.12 -40.99
C ASN A 9 12.46 7.91 -42.02
N GLN A 10 11.90 8.99 -42.51
CA GLN A 10 11.03 8.95 -43.69
C GLN A 10 11.84 8.52 -44.91
N SER A 11 11.58 7.35 -45.44
CA SER A 11 11.56 7.05 -46.88
C SER A 11 11.17 5.60 -47.15
N SER A 12 10.04 5.44 -47.87
CA SER A 12 9.64 4.34 -48.78
C SER A 12 9.65 2.90 -48.29
N THR A 13 8.41 2.33 -48.26
CA THR A 13 8.00 0.98 -48.62
C THR A 13 8.84 -0.19 -48.12
N ASN A 14 8.47 -0.72 -46.96
CA ASN A 14 8.29 -2.15 -46.71
C ASN A 14 7.55 -2.32 -45.38
N SER A 15 6.46 -3.06 -45.40
CA SER A 15 5.73 -3.50 -44.21
C SER A 15 6.64 -4.47 -43.40
N GLN A 16 7.44 -3.91 -42.49
CA GLN A 16 8.02 -4.66 -41.36
C GLN A 16 7.33 -4.18 -40.10
N GLU A 17 6.86 -5.11 -39.32
CA GLU A 17 6.27 -4.94 -38.00
C GLU A 17 7.11 -3.95 -37.19
N GLU A 18 6.62 -2.75 -36.96
CA GLU A 18 7.14 -1.85 -35.92
C GLU A 18 6.85 -2.58 -34.59
N GLY A 19 7.85 -3.28 -34.06
CA GLY A 19 7.76 -3.94 -32.77
C GLY A 19 7.29 -2.90 -31.75
N ASN A 20 6.25 -3.22 -30.99
CA ASN A 20 5.71 -2.35 -29.96
C ASN A 20 6.82 -2.12 -28.92
N VAL A 21 7.39 -0.91 -28.89
CA VAL A 21 8.51 -0.54 -28.03
C VAL A 21 8.17 -0.74 -26.53
N LEU A 22 6.89 -0.72 -26.18
CA LEU A 22 6.44 -0.96 -24.82
C LEU A 22 6.43 -2.45 -24.44
N ALA A 23 6.41 -3.38 -25.42
CA ALA A 23 6.31 -4.82 -25.16
C ALA A 23 7.48 -5.40 -24.34
N GLU A 24 8.63 -4.74 -24.31
CA GLU A 24 9.81 -5.16 -23.54
C GLU A 24 10.10 -4.22 -22.36
N SER A 25 9.19 -3.32 -22.05
CA SER A 25 9.37 -2.35 -20.97
C SER A 25 9.35 -3.00 -19.58
N PRO A 26 10.27 -2.65 -18.67
CA PRO A 26 10.23 -3.11 -17.29
C PRO A 26 8.99 -2.62 -16.52
N LEU A 27 8.30 -1.60 -17.04
CA LEU A 27 7.06 -1.09 -16.44
C LEU A 27 5.85 -1.98 -16.72
N LEU A 28 5.92 -2.88 -17.70
CA LEU A 28 4.80 -3.77 -18.01
C LEU A 28 4.40 -4.65 -16.83
N GLY A 29 3.09 -4.86 -16.69
CA GLY A 29 2.48 -5.74 -15.71
C GLY A 29 1.96 -5.00 -14.49
N GLU A 30 1.81 -5.74 -13.40
CA GLU A 30 1.13 -5.28 -12.20
C GLU A 30 2.04 -4.53 -11.24
N TRP A 31 1.49 -3.47 -10.66
CA TRP A 31 2.14 -2.60 -9.70
C TRP A 31 1.17 -2.26 -8.59
N THR A 32 1.55 -2.47 -7.36
CA THR A 32 0.75 -2.14 -6.18
C THR A 32 1.13 -0.77 -5.65
N LEU A 33 0.13 0.06 -5.38
CA LEU A 33 0.37 1.33 -4.67
C LEU A 33 0.94 1.03 -3.28
N ASN A 34 2.12 1.56 -3.01
CA ASN A 34 2.83 1.39 -1.74
C ASN A 34 2.69 2.61 -0.84
N LYS A 35 2.83 3.81 -1.43
CA LYS A 35 2.85 5.05 -0.65
C LYS A 35 2.29 6.22 -1.44
N THR A 36 1.60 7.10 -0.72
CA THR A 36 1.21 8.43 -1.24
C THR A 36 1.70 9.53 -0.31
N SER A 37 2.00 10.69 -0.88
CA SER A 37 2.35 11.88 -0.09
C SER A 37 1.68 13.11 -0.70
N THR A 38 1.23 14.01 0.15
CA THR A 38 0.64 15.31 -0.21
C THR A 38 1.18 16.38 0.73
N ALA A 39 0.77 17.62 0.55
CA ALA A 39 1.10 18.70 1.50
C ALA A 39 0.58 18.43 2.93
N ALA A 40 -0.46 17.60 3.09
CA ALA A 40 -1.02 17.21 4.38
C ALA A 40 -0.22 16.11 5.11
N GLY A 41 0.65 15.41 4.42
CA GLY A 41 1.47 14.32 4.95
C GLY A 41 1.65 13.16 3.98
N SER A 42 2.26 12.10 4.47
CA SER A 42 2.44 10.86 3.73
C SER A 42 1.88 9.67 4.51
N ALA A 43 1.34 8.69 3.77
CA ALA A 43 0.90 7.42 4.33
C ALA A 43 1.25 6.28 3.37
N THR A 44 1.59 5.12 3.93
CA THR A 44 1.71 3.90 3.14
C THR A 44 0.34 3.25 2.95
N MET A 45 0.22 2.39 1.95
CA MET A 45 -1.01 1.62 1.74
C MET A 45 -1.29 0.71 2.93
N ALA A 46 -0.26 0.11 3.52
CA ALA A 46 -0.39 -0.68 4.74
C ALA A 46 -0.96 0.13 5.92
N GLU A 47 -0.46 1.36 6.14
CA GLU A 47 -1.02 2.26 7.18
C GLU A 47 -2.50 2.61 6.91
N MET A 48 -2.85 2.83 5.65
CA MET A 48 -4.23 3.15 5.25
C MET A 48 -5.17 1.95 5.42
N ILE A 49 -4.73 0.74 5.07
CA ILE A 49 -5.48 -0.51 5.28
C ILE A 49 -5.62 -0.78 6.78
N TYR A 50 -4.53 -0.68 7.54
CA TYR A 50 -4.56 -0.85 9.00
C TYR A 50 -5.52 0.14 9.68
N GLY A 51 -5.54 1.39 9.20
CA GLY A 51 -6.48 2.42 9.65
C GLY A 51 -7.92 2.25 9.13
N LYS A 52 -8.21 1.17 8.38
CA LYS A 52 -9.52 0.86 7.78
C LYS A 52 -10.04 1.95 6.83
N LEU A 53 -9.14 2.71 6.21
CA LEU A 53 -9.50 3.64 5.14
C LEU A 53 -9.75 2.89 3.83
N TYR A 54 -9.02 1.79 3.63
CA TYR A 54 -9.17 0.86 2.50
C TYR A 54 -9.18 -0.57 3.02
N SER A 55 -9.83 -1.48 2.30
CA SER A 55 -9.84 -2.93 2.60
C SER A 55 -8.75 -3.67 1.83
N GLU A 56 -8.43 -3.19 0.64
CA GLU A 56 -7.49 -3.80 -0.29
C GLU A 56 -6.62 -2.70 -0.94
N PRO A 57 -5.40 -3.02 -1.37
CA PRO A 57 -4.56 -2.07 -2.07
C PRO A 57 -5.02 -1.86 -3.52
N ASP A 58 -4.76 -0.66 -4.06
CA ASP A 58 -4.87 -0.43 -5.49
C ASP A 58 -3.73 -1.14 -6.23
N VAL A 59 -4.11 -1.99 -7.18
CA VAL A 59 -3.18 -2.66 -8.11
C VAL A 59 -3.45 -2.14 -9.52
N PHE A 60 -2.41 -1.63 -10.16
CA PHE A 60 -2.43 -1.08 -11.51
C PHE A 60 -1.69 -1.98 -12.48
N ASN A 61 -2.29 -2.30 -13.60
CA ASN A 61 -1.67 -3.09 -14.65
C ASN A 61 -1.31 -2.19 -15.84
N PHE A 62 -0.02 -2.00 -16.05
CA PHE A 62 0.52 -1.23 -17.17
C PHE A 62 0.59 -2.14 -18.40
N LYS A 63 -0.18 -1.80 -19.44
CA LYS A 63 -0.31 -2.59 -20.67
C LYS A 63 0.65 -2.11 -21.77
N ASP A 64 0.96 -3.01 -22.69
CA ASP A 64 1.83 -2.73 -23.84
C ASP A 64 1.22 -1.77 -24.88
N ASP A 65 -0.10 -1.54 -24.82
CA ASP A 65 -0.79 -0.52 -25.61
C ASP A 65 -0.74 0.88 -24.97
N GLY A 66 -0.06 1.03 -23.82
CA GLY A 66 0.07 2.27 -23.09
C GLY A 66 -1.10 2.58 -22.16
N THR A 67 -2.07 1.69 -22.02
CA THR A 67 -3.17 1.87 -21.06
C THR A 67 -2.78 1.38 -19.66
N ILE A 68 -3.50 1.88 -18.65
CA ILE A 68 -3.39 1.45 -17.25
C ILE A 68 -4.74 0.95 -16.80
N GLU A 69 -4.81 -0.29 -16.34
CA GLU A 69 -6.03 -0.89 -15.79
C GLU A 69 -5.91 -1.04 -14.27
N SER A 70 -7.03 -0.96 -13.56
CA SER A 70 -7.14 -1.29 -12.14
C SER A 70 -8.54 -1.80 -11.83
N GLN A 71 -8.65 -2.68 -10.86
CA GLN A 71 -9.96 -3.19 -10.39
C GLN A 71 -10.62 -2.23 -9.41
N THR A 72 -9.87 -1.60 -8.54
CA THR A 72 -10.36 -0.68 -7.51
C THR A 72 -10.31 0.78 -7.95
N ASN A 73 -9.17 1.21 -8.50
CA ASN A 73 -8.95 2.55 -9.08
C ASN A 73 -9.31 3.73 -8.14
N GLU A 74 -9.12 3.57 -6.84
CA GLU A 74 -9.38 4.62 -5.84
C GLU A 74 -8.53 5.88 -6.09
N PHE A 75 -7.32 5.71 -6.60
CA PHE A 75 -6.40 6.80 -6.93
C PHE A 75 -6.48 7.26 -8.39
N ASN A 76 -7.46 6.75 -9.16
CA ASN A 76 -7.80 7.22 -10.50
C ASN A 76 -6.65 7.22 -11.53
N LEU A 77 -5.66 6.33 -11.41
CA LEU A 77 -4.56 6.25 -12.37
C LEU A 77 -4.99 5.69 -13.74
N THR A 78 -6.11 5.00 -13.84
CA THR A 78 -6.65 4.47 -15.11
C THR A 78 -7.06 5.56 -16.11
N GLN A 79 -7.14 6.81 -15.68
CA GLN A 79 -7.40 7.97 -16.56
C GLN A 79 -6.14 8.47 -17.28
N PHE A 80 -4.98 7.89 -17.00
CA PHE A 80 -3.70 8.20 -17.65
C PHE A 80 -3.38 7.10 -18.66
N THR A 81 -2.59 7.46 -19.65
CA THR A 81 -1.82 6.52 -20.45
C THR A 81 -0.35 6.63 -20.07
N TRP A 82 0.44 5.65 -20.46
CA TRP A 82 1.87 5.69 -20.20
C TRP A 82 2.67 5.39 -21.46
N GLY A 83 3.92 5.79 -21.50
CA GLY A 83 4.78 5.58 -22.65
C GLY A 83 6.22 5.91 -22.36
N CYS A 84 7.05 5.82 -23.40
CA CYS A 84 8.46 6.08 -23.34
C CYS A 84 8.87 7.10 -24.42
N GLU A 85 9.61 8.15 -24.02
CA GLU A 85 10.23 9.14 -24.89
C GLU A 85 11.65 9.41 -24.40
N ASP A 86 12.63 9.44 -25.31
CA ASP A 86 14.03 9.77 -25.00
C ASP A 86 14.61 8.95 -23.81
N GLU A 87 14.33 7.64 -23.81
CA GLU A 87 14.75 6.69 -22.76
C GLU A 87 14.13 6.92 -21.37
N LYS A 88 13.10 7.73 -21.27
CA LYS A 88 12.36 8.03 -20.06
C LYS A 88 10.91 7.61 -20.18
N TYR A 89 10.33 7.24 -19.03
CA TYR A 89 8.93 6.86 -18.93
C TYR A 89 8.08 8.03 -18.46
N TYR A 90 6.86 8.10 -18.97
CA TYR A 90 5.92 9.17 -18.63
C TYR A 90 4.49 8.66 -18.48
N LEU A 91 3.74 9.31 -17.59
CA LEU A 91 2.28 9.30 -17.61
C LEU A 91 1.78 10.47 -18.47
N TYR A 92 0.70 10.25 -19.18
CA TYR A 92 0.06 11.25 -20.03
C TYR A 92 -1.41 11.40 -19.69
N LYS A 93 -1.88 12.63 -19.67
CA LYS A 93 -3.31 12.94 -19.58
C LYS A 93 -3.55 14.30 -20.23
N ASN A 94 -4.44 14.35 -21.24
CA ASN A 94 -4.63 15.53 -22.07
C ASN A 94 -3.28 15.95 -22.69
N ASP A 95 -2.91 17.25 -22.59
CA ASP A 95 -1.63 17.77 -23.11
C ASP A 95 -0.52 17.82 -22.03
N GLN A 96 -0.71 17.15 -20.92
CA GLN A 96 0.26 17.13 -19.82
C GLN A 96 0.97 15.77 -19.74
N LYS A 97 2.21 15.81 -19.29
CA LYS A 97 3.01 14.62 -19.01
C LYS A 97 3.76 14.75 -17.69
N TRP A 98 3.92 13.62 -17.01
CA TRP A 98 4.65 13.48 -15.74
C TRP A 98 5.67 12.37 -15.87
N GLU A 99 6.93 12.66 -15.55
CA GLU A 99 8.00 11.69 -15.60
C GLU A 99 7.79 10.59 -14.55
N ILE A 100 8.01 9.34 -14.95
CA ILE A 100 8.04 8.17 -14.06
C ILE A 100 9.51 7.84 -13.79
N ASP A 101 9.91 7.84 -12.53
CA ASP A 101 11.19 7.35 -12.09
C ASP A 101 11.08 5.86 -11.77
N TYR A 102 11.89 5.01 -12.44
CA TYR A 102 11.92 3.57 -12.24
C TYR A 102 13.26 3.14 -11.67
N LYS A 103 13.22 2.50 -10.51
CA LYS A 103 14.41 1.99 -9.83
C LYS A 103 14.07 0.82 -8.92
N ASP A 104 14.88 -0.26 -8.99
CA ASP A 104 14.82 -1.40 -8.05
C ASP A 104 13.40 -1.95 -7.82
N ASP A 105 12.66 -2.24 -8.92
CA ASP A 105 11.28 -2.71 -8.88
C ASP A 105 10.29 -1.76 -8.17
N THR A 106 10.64 -0.49 -8.13
CA THR A 106 9.78 0.59 -7.65
C THR A 106 9.60 1.63 -8.74
N ILE A 107 8.41 2.16 -8.91
CA ILE A 107 8.14 3.33 -9.73
C ILE A 107 7.63 4.46 -8.85
N SER A 108 8.10 5.67 -9.13
CA SER A 108 7.61 6.87 -8.45
C SER A 108 7.34 7.98 -9.45
N PHE A 109 6.35 8.80 -9.14
CA PHE A 109 5.98 9.96 -9.95
C PHE A 109 5.23 10.98 -9.12
N ASN A 110 5.22 12.22 -9.61
CA ASN A 110 4.49 13.31 -9.00
C ASN A 110 3.40 13.79 -9.96
N ILE A 111 2.17 13.86 -9.48
CA ILE A 111 1.04 14.47 -10.21
C ILE A 111 0.56 15.66 -9.38
N ASN A 112 0.78 16.88 -9.89
CA ASN A 112 0.52 18.12 -9.16
C ASN A 112 1.27 18.13 -7.80
N ASP A 113 0.54 18.26 -6.67
CA ASP A 113 1.10 18.32 -5.32
C ASP A 113 1.13 16.95 -4.61
N ALA A 114 0.82 15.88 -5.33
CA ALA A 114 0.81 14.53 -4.79
C ALA A 114 1.95 13.69 -5.40
N SER A 115 2.66 12.94 -4.57
CA SER A 115 3.61 11.92 -5.00
C SER A 115 3.06 10.52 -4.75
N PHE A 116 3.41 9.62 -5.66
CA PHE A 116 3.00 8.22 -5.65
C PHE A 116 4.23 7.33 -5.76
N GLU A 117 4.21 6.25 -5.02
CA GLU A 117 5.19 5.18 -5.11
C GLU A 117 4.47 3.84 -5.25
N LEU A 118 4.83 3.07 -6.27
CA LEU A 118 4.29 1.74 -6.53
C LEU A 118 5.41 0.72 -6.53
N ILE A 119 5.13 -0.47 -6.02
CA ILE A 119 6.05 -1.61 -6.01
C ILE A 119 5.60 -2.68 -7.00
N LYS A 120 6.56 -3.40 -7.57
CA LYS A 120 6.31 -4.42 -8.60
C LYS A 120 5.46 -5.57 -8.08
N GLY A 121 4.50 -5.98 -8.91
CA GLY A 121 3.60 -7.11 -8.68
C GLY A 121 2.31 -6.74 -7.96
N ALA A 122 1.32 -7.60 -8.05
CA ALA A 122 0.11 -7.53 -7.24
C ALA A 122 0.42 -7.99 -5.82
N LYS A 123 0.22 -7.11 -4.85
CA LYS A 123 0.35 -7.42 -3.42
C LYS A 123 -1.02 -7.40 -2.79
N SER A 124 -1.28 -8.36 -1.90
CA SER A 124 -2.45 -8.36 -1.05
C SER A 124 -2.31 -7.41 0.13
N ALA A 125 -3.44 -7.07 0.78
CA ALA A 125 -3.44 -6.32 2.03
C ALA A 125 -2.56 -6.98 3.09
N GLU A 126 -2.63 -8.31 3.21
CA GLU A 126 -1.84 -9.10 4.15
C GLU A 126 -0.34 -8.96 3.90
N GLU A 127 0.12 -9.08 2.64
CA GLU A 127 1.54 -8.92 2.30
C GLU A 127 2.07 -7.53 2.66
N LEU A 128 1.29 -6.47 2.39
CA LEU A 128 1.69 -5.10 2.73
C LEU A 128 1.76 -4.89 4.24
N LEU A 129 0.76 -5.37 4.99
CA LEU A 129 0.74 -5.27 6.45
C LEU A 129 1.92 -6.02 7.08
N LYS A 130 2.23 -7.23 6.59
CA LYS A 130 3.39 -8.01 7.03
C LYS A 130 4.72 -7.33 6.73
N ALA A 131 4.87 -6.78 5.53
CA ALA A 131 6.10 -6.10 5.11
C ALA A 131 6.44 -4.90 6.00
N GLU A 132 5.42 -4.19 6.52
CA GLU A 132 5.61 -3.06 7.44
C GLU A 132 5.57 -3.45 8.93
N GLY A 133 5.42 -4.75 9.24
CA GLY A 133 5.30 -5.23 10.60
C GLY A 133 4.03 -4.69 11.30
N LEU A 134 3.00 -4.37 10.53
CA LEU A 134 1.69 -4.07 11.05
C LEU A 134 0.95 -5.37 11.32
N TRP A 135 0.24 -5.40 12.44
CA TRP A 135 -0.42 -6.59 12.92
C TRP A 135 -1.53 -7.09 12.00
N HIS A 136 -1.65 -8.42 11.87
CA HIS A 136 -2.71 -9.13 11.18
C HIS A 136 -3.51 -9.99 12.16
N GLU A 137 -4.86 -10.00 12.08
CA GLU A 137 -5.74 -10.68 13.07
C GLU A 137 -5.46 -12.16 13.25
N ASP A 138 -5.10 -12.85 12.17
CA ASP A 138 -4.87 -14.30 12.17
C ASP A 138 -3.55 -14.71 12.87
N GLU A 139 -2.67 -13.75 13.17
CA GLU A 139 -1.36 -14.00 13.75
C GLU A 139 -1.33 -13.81 15.28
N LEU A 140 -2.39 -13.21 15.82
CA LEU A 140 -2.59 -13.04 17.26
C LEU A 140 -3.82 -13.80 17.73
N GLU A 141 -3.66 -14.54 18.79
CA GLU A 141 -4.74 -15.20 19.50
C GLU A 141 -5.03 -14.48 20.82
N ILE A 142 -6.27 -14.02 21.01
CA ILE A 142 -6.72 -13.57 22.33
C ILE A 142 -7.01 -14.82 23.15
N VAL A 143 -6.06 -15.20 24.00
CA VAL A 143 -6.17 -16.39 24.85
C VAL A 143 -7.15 -16.14 25.99
N ASN A 144 -7.16 -14.92 26.52
CA ASN A 144 -8.01 -14.55 27.63
C ASN A 144 -8.35 -13.05 27.59
N ALA A 145 -9.55 -12.72 28.05
CA ALA A 145 -9.96 -11.34 28.26
C ALA A 145 -10.69 -11.22 29.61
N SER A 146 -10.30 -10.25 30.43
CA SER A 146 -10.92 -10.02 31.71
C SER A 146 -11.16 -8.53 31.97
N VAL A 147 -12.20 -8.24 32.71
CA VAL A 147 -12.56 -6.88 33.13
C VAL A 147 -12.52 -6.84 34.66
N GLU A 148 -11.74 -5.95 35.21
CA GLU A 148 -11.59 -5.76 36.66
C GLU A 148 -12.09 -4.35 37.01
N SER A 149 -13.03 -4.26 37.96
CA SER A 149 -13.46 -2.96 38.50
C SER A 149 -12.45 -2.46 39.53
N ILE A 150 -11.94 -1.25 39.32
CA ILE A 150 -11.01 -0.59 40.24
C ILE A 150 -11.70 0.48 41.10
N GLY A 151 -13.04 0.51 41.11
CA GLY A 151 -13.84 1.44 41.86
C GLY A 151 -14.16 2.74 41.13
N ASN A 152 -15.06 3.54 41.69
CA ASN A 152 -15.48 4.85 41.12
C ASN A 152 -15.98 4.82 39.66
N GLY A 153 -16.46 3.67 39.19
CA GLY A 153 -16.89 3.49 37.79
C GLY A 153 -15.78 3.27 36.78
N PHE A 154 -14.55 3.04 37.25
CA PHE A 154 -13.42 2.72 36.38
C PHE A 154 -13.19 1.21 36.30
N PHE A 155 -12.76 0.76 35.14
CA PHE A 155 -12.47 -0.64 34.85
C PHE A 155 -11.10 -0.74 34.20
N VAL A 156 -10.39 -1.84 34.48
CA VAL A 156 -9.20 -2.26 33.74
C VAL A 156 -9.63 -3.47 32.88
N ILE A 157 -9.36 -3.37 31.60
CA ILE A 157 -9.53 -4.46 30.67
C ILE A 157 -8.15 -5.06 30.41
N LYS A 158 -8.00 -6.35 30.65
CA LYS A 158 -6.75 -7.09 30.42
C LYS A 158 -6.98 -8.10 29.29
N TYR A 159 -6.12 -8.06 28.30
CA TYR A 159 -6.07 -9.07 27.24
C TYR A 159 -4.80 -9.87 27.36
N GLU A 160 -4.91 -11.17 27.43
CA GLU A 160 -3.77 -12.08 27.23
C GLU A 160 -3.73 -12.45 25.75
N ILE A 161 -2.64 -12.06 25.09
CA ILE A 161 -2.46 -12.22 23.66
C ILE A 161 -1.27 -13.14 23.44
N LYS A 162 -1.45 -14.16 22.60
CA LYS A 162 -0.41 -15.08 22.17
C LYS A 162 0.04 -14.74 20.75
N ASN A 163 1.34 -14.71 20.55
CA ASN A 163 1.97 -14.58 19.25
C ASN A 163 2.07 -15.95 18.58
N ASN A 164 1.29 -16.18 17.53
CA ASN A 164 1.33 -17.41 16.74
C ASN A 164 2.24 -17.29 15.49
N THR A 165 2.94 -16.16 15.32
CA THR A 165 3.88 -15.96 14.22
C THR A 165 5.25 -16.56 14.52
N SER A 166 6.13 -16.58 13.52
CA SER A 166 7.54 -16.98 13.67
C SER A 166 8.48 -15.83 14.06
N GLU A 167 7.96 -14.61 14.23
CA GLU A 167 8.73 -13.40 14.49
C GLU A 167 8.27 -12.69 15.76
N ASN A 168 9.12 -11.83 16.31
CA ASN A 168 8.74 -10.97 17.42
C ASN A 168 7.67 -9.96 16.98
N LEU A 169 6.55 -9.90 17.68
CA LEU A 169 5.54 -8.88 17.47
C LEU A 169 5.80 -7.68 18.37
N THR A 170 5.88 -6.52 17.73
CA THR A 170 6.11 -5.24 18.40
C THR A 170 4.85 -4.39 18.35
N PHE A 171 4.32 -4.02 19.52
CA PHE A 171 3.14 -3.19 19.63
C PHE A 171 3.51 -1.71 19.68
N LYS A 172 3.02 -0.92 18.72
CA LYS A 172 3.27 0.52 18.59
C LYS A 172 2.08 1.38 19.01
N GLY A 173 0.93 0.76 19.25
CA GLY A 173 -0.28 1.46 19.63
C GLY A 173 -1.45 0.52 19.88
N ILE A 174 -2.50 1.06 20.46
CA ILE A 174 -3.75 0.38 20.75
C ILE A 174 -4.90 1.23 20.23
N SER A 175 -5.86 0.58 19.58
CA SER A 175 -7.16 1.17 19.27
C SER A 175 -8.23 0.38 20.01
N ILE A 176 -9.10 1.05 20.75
CA ILE A 176 -10.21 0.45 21.46
C ILE A 176 -11.48 1.10 20.97
N ASP A 177 -12.37 0.30 20.38
CA ASP A 177 -13.69 0.71 19.95
C ASP A 177 -14.75 0.15 20.92
N GLU A 178 -15.55 1.04 21.48
CA GLU A 178 -16.64 0.69 22.39
C GLU A 178 -17.95 0.62 21.62
N TYR A 179 -18.66 -0.51 21.76
CA TYR A 179 -19.95 -0.76 21.11
C TYR A 179 -21.04 -0.96 22.16
N ASN A 180 -22.27 -0.55 21.83
CA ASN A 180 -23.44 -0.86 22.65
C ASN A 180 -23.95 -2.30 22.35
N ILE A 181 -24.99 -2.71 23.08
CA ILE A 181 -25.61 -4.02 22.92
C ILE A 181 -26.18 -4.26 21.50
N ASP A 182 -26.51 -3.20 20.78
CA ASP A 182 -27.03 -3.24 19.41
C ASP A 182 -25.90 -3.21 18.35
N ASN A 183 -24.63 -3.38 18.78
CA ASN A 183 -23.44 -3.35 17.96
C ASN A 183 -23.21 -1.99 17.25
N VAL A 184 -23.66 -0.91 17.86
CA VAL A 184 -23.41 0.46 17.41
C VAL A 184 -22.19 1.01 18.15
N GLN A 185 -21.19 1.47 17.39
CA GLN A 185 -20.00 2.09 17.97
C GLN A 185 -20.36 3.36 18.72
N ILE A 186 -20.08 3.39 20.03
CA ILE A 186 -20.34 4.53 20.89
C ILE A 186 -19.13 5.46 20.94
N LYS A 187 -17.94 4.87 21.00
CA LYS A 187 -16.68 5.61 21.20
C LYS A 187 -15.49 4.87 20.63
N SER A 188 -14.50 5.61 20.17
CA SER A 188 -13.22 5.09 19.72
C SER A 188 -12.09 5.80 20.44
N TYR A 189 -11.13 5.02 20.95
CA TYR A 189 -9.91 5.50 21.58
C TYR A 189 -8.74 4.99 20.78
N LYS A 190 -7.84 5.89 20.37
CA LYS A 190 -6.62 5.51 19.65
C LYS A 190 -5.41 6.06 20.40
N SER A 191 -4.47 5.19 20.71
CA SER A 191 -3.15 5.58 21.18
C SER A 191 -2.12 4.92 20.27
N TYR A 192 -1.43 5.74 19.48
CA TYR A 192 -0.42 5.29 18.55
C TYR A 192 0.81 6.19 18.63
N ASN A 193 1.99 5.56 18.76
CA ASN A 193 3.26 6.26 18.64
C ASN A 193 4.22 5.39 17.83
N LYS A 194 4.41 5.71 16.56
CA LYS A 194 5.25 4.95 15.63
C LYS A 194 6.73 4.83 16.07
N ASN A 195 7.17 5.68 16.98
CA ASN A 195 8.54 5.72 17.49
C ASN A 195 8.68 5.05 18.87
N ALA A 196 7.59 4.54 19.45
CA ALA A 196 7.62 3.85 20.74
C ALA A 196 7.20 2.40 20.57
N THR A 197 7.96 1.51 21.19
CA THR A 197 7.56 0.13 21.44
C THR A 197 6.82 0.10 22.77
N PHE A 198 5.54 -0.30 22.77
CA PHE A 198 4.79 -0.48 24.02
C PHE A 198 5.20 -1.77 24.70
N PHE A 199 5.25 -2.85 23.95
CA PHE A 199 5.81 -4.14 24.40
C PHE A 199 6.02 -5.06 23.19
N GLU A 200 6.77 -6.14 23.41
CA GLU A 200 7.05 -7.17 22.43
C GLU A 200 6.62 -8.53 22.97
N ILE A 201 6.14 -9.39 22.07
CA ILE A 201 5.83 -10.79 22.37
C ILE A 201 6.64 -11.66 21.41
N ALA A 202 7.48 -12.53 21.95
CA ALA A 202 8.26 -13.48 21.15
C ALA A 202 7.37 -14.58 20.53
N PRO A 203 7.85 -15.28 19.48
CA PRO A 203 7.12 -16.37 18.85
C PRO A 203 6.66 -17.43 19.85
N GLY A 204 5.38 -17.77 19.82
CA GLY A 204 4.76 -18.76 20.71
C GLY A 204 4.53 -18.32 22.16
N GLU A 205 4.97 -17.12 22.54
CA GLU A 205 4.77 -16.56 23.88
C GLU A 205 3.46 -15.77 23.98
N SER A 206 3.00 -15.56 25.21
CA SER A 206 1.85 -14.69 25.52
C SER A 206 2.31 -13.46 26.28
N GLY A 207 1.63 -12.33 26.04
CA GLY A 207 1.77 -11.07 26.75
C GLY A 207 0.44 -10.54 27.24
N ILE A 208 0.44 -9.70 28.27
CA ILE A 208 -0.77 -9.06 28.80
C ILE A 208 -0.76 -7.57 28.44
N LEU A 209 -1.81 -7.14 27.73
CA LEU A 209 -2.16 -5.77 27.44
C LEU A 209 -3.12 -5.20 28.47
#